data_f3bd11967cd85befbd333fab8a16dc72
#
_entry.id   f3bd11967cd85befbd333fab8a16dc72
#
_cell.length_a   1.000
_cell.length_b   1.000
_cell.length_c   1.000
_cell.angle_alpha   90.00
_cell.angle_beta   90.00
_cell.angle_gamma   90.00
#
_symmetry.space_group_name_H-M   'P 1'
#
loop_
_entity.id
_entity.type
_entity.pdbx_description
1 polymer ?
#
loop_
_entity_poly.entity_id
_entity_poly.type
_entity_poly.pdbx_seq_one_letter_code
_entity_poly.pdbx_strand_id
1 'polypeptide(L)'
;MPHLRYNNSMPLSGLLWREKAAGIKAERAIGMDFLLILLMLFLGITGGYLFLIAPSIRRKKKSIPPDFFRPYAHRGLHDEKCGVMENSLPAFRRAAEKGYGIELDVHLTMDGHLIVHHDHSLLRLCGRDRQISRMTLAQIQSYRLGNTDEKIPTLDEVLSLVDGRVPLILELKSTRFGDTALAETTFRRMQAYRGQWCVESFDPVLVRWYKRHAPGIIRGQLAYDPGKLKDERKKKSLIHFLSAHLLCNFLSRPDFVAYGHETDKNLSFRVMRSLFRPCLAAWTVRSLEDFKILQSQYDWQIFEAFEP
;
A
#
# COMPACT_ATOMS: atom_id res chain seq x y z
N MET A 1 -17.53 24.38 94.63
CA MET A 1 -16.51 24.19 93.55
C MET A 1 -17.21 24.39 92.21
N PRO A 2 -16.94 25.44 91.44
CA PRO A 2 -17.59 25.66 90.13
C PRO A 2 -16.82 24.93 89.02
N HIS A 3 -17.51 24.12 88.23
CA HIS A 3 -17.01 23.46 87.03
C HIS A 3 -16.76 24.50 85.91
N LEU A 4 -15.51 24.75 85.60
CA LEU A 4 -15.07 25.47 84.41
C LEU A 4 -15.34 24.62 83.20
N ARG A 5 -16.38 25.00 82.37
CA ARG A 5 -16.60 24.48 81.04
C ARG A 5 -15.58 25.18 80.11
N TYR A 6 -14.59 24.45 79.64
CA TYR A 6 -13.75 24.90 78.55
C TYR A 6 -14.60 24.96 77.26
N ASN A 7 -14.82 26.16 76.80
CA ASN A 7 -15.50 26.39 75.55
C ASN A 7 -14.48 26.27 74.39
N ASN A 8 -14.39 25.08 73.76
CA ASN A 8 -13.47 24.78 72.67
C ASN A 8 -14.06 25.36 71.35
N SER A 9 -14.26 26.68 71.26
CA SER A 9 -14.56 27.34 70.00
C SER A 9 -13.25 27.61 69.27
N MET A 10 -13.03 26.88 68.14
CA MET A 10 -11.94 27.20 67.24
C MET A 10 -11.98 28.68 66.82
N PRO A 11 -10.86 29.39 66.79
CA PRO A 11 -10.80 30.76 66.32
C PRO A 11 -11.24 30.84 64.85
N LEU A 12 -12.08 31.83 64.50
CA LEU A 12 -12.59 32.10 63.13
C LEU A 12 -11.53 32.07 62.06
N SER A 13 -10.30 32.42 62.35
CA SER A 13 -9.12 32.33 61.46
C SER A 13 -8.83 30.88 61.01
N GLY A 14 -8.98 29.89 61.87
CA GLY A 14 -8.74 28.50 61.59
C GLY A 14 -9.80 27.88 60.64
N LEU A 15 -11.04 28.35 60.71
CA LEU A 15 -12.13 27.95 59.78
C LEU A 15 -11.88 28.50 58.39
N LEU A 16 -11.53 29.79 58.27
CA LEU A 16 -11.21 30.42 56.97
C LEU A 16 -10.00 29.76 56.27
N TRP A 17 -8.97 29.34 57.04
CA TRP A 17 -7.81 28.60 56.49
C TRP A 17 -8.20 27.20 56.01
N ARG A 18 -9.10 26.50 56.70
CA ARG A 18 -9.61 25.17 56.24
C ARG A 18 -10.44 25.26 54.97
N GLU A 19 -11.32 26.25 54.86
CA GLU A 19 -12.10 26.46 53.63
C GLU A 19 -11.21 26.84 52.45
N LYS A 20 -10.24 27.73 52.62
CA LYS A 20 -9.29 28.08 51.58
C LYS A 20 -8.43 26.88 51.14
N ALA A 21 -7.98 26.05 52.09
CA ALA A 21 -7.21 24.85 51.81
C ALA A 21 -8.08 23.77 51.10
N ALA A 22 -9.36 23.66 51.45
CA ALA A 22 -10.31 22.78 50.77
C ALA A 22 -10.60 23.24 49.33
N GLY A 23 -10.76 24.55 49.09
CA GLY A 23 -10.94 25.14 47.76
C GLY A 23 -9.69 24.87 46.85
N ILE A 24 -8.50 25.11 47.35
CA ILE A 24 -7.26 24.84 46.62
C ILE A 24 -7.09 23.33 46.29
N LYS A 25 -7.48 22.44 47.21
CA LYS A 25 -7.50 20.99 46.94
C LYS A 25 -8.52 20.61 45.87
N ALA A 26 -9.72 21.19 45.92
CA ALA A 26 -10.77 20.96 44.93
C ALA A 26 -10.36 21.46 43.51
N GLU A 27 -9.77 22.67 43.41
CA GLU A 27 -9.25 23.20 42.16
C GLU A 27 -8.11 22.34 41.59
N ARG A 28 -7.21 21.84 42.42
CA ARG A 28 -6.13 20.91 42.01
C ARG A 28 -6.70 19.56 41.55
N ALA A 29 -7.73 19.04 42.21
CA ALA A 29 -8.38 17.79 41.82
C ALA A 29 -9.07 17.95 40.44
N ILE A 30 -9.82 19.02 40.23
CA ILE A 30 -10.48 19.32 38.94
C ILE A 30 -9.42 19.48 37.83
N GLY A 31 -8.31 20.19 38.12
CA GLY A 31 -7.21 20.35 37.17
C GLY A 31 -6.54 19.01 36.81
N MET A 32 -6.37 18.11 37.77
CA MET A 32 -5.78 16.79 37.55
C MET A 32 -6.72 15.87 36.76
N ASP A 33 -8.02 15.91 37.02
CA ASP A 33 -9.02 15.16 36.27
C ASP A 33 -9.10 15.63 34.81
N PHE A 34 -9.02 16.93 34.56
CA PHE A 34 -8.96 17.52 33.22
C PHE A 34 -7.71 17.06 32.43
N LEU A 35 -6.53 17.07 33.08
CA LEU A 35 -5.29 16.57 32.47
C LEU A 35 -5.36 15.08 32.14
N LEU A 36 -5.96 14.27 33.00
CA LEU A 36 -6.18 12.85 32.77
C LEU A 36 -7.11 12.60 31.55
N ILE A 37 -8.18 13.37 31.45
CA ILE A 37 -9.10 13.31 30.30
C ILE A 37 -8.36 13.66 28.99
N LEU A 38 -7.57 14.75 28.99
CA LEU A 38 -6.78 15.13 27.83
C LEU A 38 -5.76 14.05 27.45
N LEU A 39 -5.09 13.45 28.43
CA LEU A 39 -4.17 12.35 28.22
C LEU A 39 -4.86 11.13 27.62
N MET A 40 -6.04 10.74 28.14
CA MET A 40 -6.82 9.63 27.61
C MET A 40 -7.29 9.90 26.18
N LEU A 41 -7.73 11.11 25.86
CA LEU A 41 -8.11 11.54 24.52
C LEU A 41 -6.89 11.46 23.57
N PHE A 42 -5.75 11.98 23.99
CA PHE A 42 -4.50 11.94 23.22
C PHE A 42 -4.07 10.49 22.94
N LEU A 43 -4.09 9.62 23.94
CA LEU A 43 -3.76 8.20 23.79
C LEU A 43 -4.76 7.48 22.88
N GLY A 44 -6.06 7.79 22.99
CA GLY A 44 -7.10 7.24 22.15
C GLY A 44 -6.94 7.64 20.67
N ILE A 45 -6.70 8.92 20.40
CA ILE A 45 -6.47 9.44 19.04
C ILE A 45 -5.20 8.82 18.45
N THR A 46 -4.12 8.82 19.22
CA THR A 46 -2.83 8.25 18.79
C THR A 46 -2.96 6.74 18.52
N GLY A 47 -3.59 6.01 19.43
CA GLY A 47 -3.84 4.58 19.26
C GLY A 47 -4.71 4.28 18.05
N GLY A 48 -5.78 5.06 17.85
CA GLY A 48 -6.64 4.98 16.67
C GLY A 48 -5.88 5.24 15.37
N TYR A 49 -5.07 6.29 15.33
CA TYR A 49 -4.22 6.59 14.18
C TYR A 49 -3.22 5.46 13.87
N LEU A 50 -2.51 4.97 14.89
CA LEU A 50 -1.57 3.85 14.73
C LEU A 50 -2.28 2.58 14.25
N PHE A 51 -3.50 2.31 14.75
CA PHE A 51 -4.32 1.21 14.28
C PHE A 51 -4.67 1.34 12.79
N LEU A 52 -5.00 2.54 12.32
CA LEU A 52 -5.36 2.78 10.92
C LEU A 52 -4.18 2.52 9.98
N ILE A 53 -2.97 3.00 10.31
CA ILE A 53 -1.78 2.87 9.44
C ILE A 53 -1.04 1.53 9.58
N ALA A 54 -1.38 0.71 10.57
CA ALA A 54 -0.64 -0.51 10.87
C ALA A 54 -0.72 -1.54 9.73
N PRO A 55 0.41 -2.07 9.26
CA PRO A 55 0.48 -3.20 8.33
C PRO A 55 0.15 -4.53 9.03
N SER A 56 0.37 -5.66 8.39
CA SER A 56 0.27 -6.98 8.98
C SER A 56 1.33 -7.17 10.07
N ILE A 57 0.87 -7.53 11.29
CA ILE A 57 1.76 -7.93 12.37
C ILE A 57 2.04 -9.45 12.37
N ARG A 58 1.26 -10.21 11.59
CA ARG A 58 1.35 -11.68 11.55
C ARG A 58 2.50 -12.15 10.66
N ARG A 59 2.70 -11.52 9.51
CA ARG A 59 3.78 -11.85 8.59
C ARG A 59 4.93 -10.88 8.81
N LYS A 60 6.02 -11.40 9.36
CA LYS A 60 7.26 -10.63 9.52
C LYS A 60 8.09 -10.73 8.24
N LYS A 61 8.94 -9.74 7.97
CA LYS A 61 9.89 -9.74 6.85
C LYS A 61 10.64 -11.08 6.71
N LYS A 62 11.06 -11.68 7.82
CA LYS A 62 11.76 -12.99 7.86
C LYS A 62 10.95 -14.17 7.31
N SER A 63 9.63 -14.04 7.19
CA SER A 63 8.76 -15.10 6.64
C SER A 63 8.46 -14.92 5.15
N ILE A 64 8.99 -13.89 4.51
CA ILE A 64 8.95 -13.73 3.06
C ILE A 64 10.10 -14.54 2.47
N PRO A 65 9.85 -15.39 1.45
CA PRO A 65 10.90 -16.20 0.83
C PRO A 65 12.05 -15.33 0.30
N PRO A 66 13.32 -15.77 0.43
CA PRO A 66 14.48 -14.97 0.01
C PRO A 66 14.45 -14.54 -1.45
N ASP A 67 13.86 -15.35 -2.33
CA ASP A 67 13.76 -15.06 -3.76
C ASP A 67 12.98 -13.80 -4.10
N PHE A 68 12.13 -13.31 -3.18
CA PHE A 68 11.45 -12.02 -3.37
C PHE A 68 12.40 -10.82 -3.19
N PHE A 69 13.55 -10.98 -2.52
CA PHE A 69 14.47 -9.86 -2.26
C PHE A 69 15.43 -9.64 -3.43
N ARG A 70 14.86 -9.13 -4.54
CA ARG A 70 15.60 -8.78 -5.78
C ARG A 70 14.98 -7.55 -6.45
N PRO A 71 15.66 -6.96 -7.44
CA PRO A 71 15.07 -5.93 -8.30
C PRO A 71 13.94 -6.50 -9.16
N TYR A 72 12.88 -5.71 -9.34
CA TYR A 72 11.74 -6.04 -10.19
C TYR A 72 11.66 -5.09 -11.36
N ALA A 73 11.60 -5.63 -12.58
CA ALA A 73 11.36 -4.85 -13.78
C ALA A 73 9.89 -4.43 -13.83
N HIS A 74 9.64 -3.12 -13.73
CA HIS A 74 8.32 -2.51 -13.80
C HIS A 74 7.69 -2.75 -15.16
N ARG A 75 6.57 -3.48 -15.23
CA ARG A 75 5.91 -3.91 -16.48
C ARG A 75 6.83 -4.71 -17.41
N GLY A 76 7.80 -5.46 -16.84
CA GLY A 76 8.86 -6.13 -17.56
C GLY A 76 10.03 -5.22 -17.92
N LEU A 77 11.11 -5.80 -18.49
CA LEU A 77 12.30 -5.06 -18.93
C LEU A 77 12.06 -4.46 -20.32
N HIS A 78 11.16 -3.45 -20.36
CA HIS A 78 10.75 -2.79 -21.59
C HIS A 78 11.71 -1.68 -22.02
N ASP A 79 11.72 -1.39 -23.32
CA ASP A 79 12.43 -0.29 -23.95
C ASP A 79 11.69 0.09 -25.23
N GLU A 80 10.79 1.06 -25.13
CA GLU A 80 9.93 1.47 -26.23
C GLU A 80 10.73 2.00 -27.43
N LYS A 81 11.91 2.56 -27.22
CA LYS A 81 12.79 3.03 -28.29
C LYS A 81 13.33 1.88 -29.14
N CYS A 82 13.49 0.72 -28.53
CA CYS A 82 13.89 -0.52 -29.18
C CYS A 82 12.71 -1.41 -29.61
N GLY A 83 11.48 -0.90 -29.56
CA GLY A 83 10.27 -1.63 -29.92
C GLY A 83 9.81 -2.69 -28.89
N VAL A 84 10.35 -2.66 -27.68
CA VAL A 84 9.93 -3.57 -26.60
C VAL A 84 8.98 -2.83 -25.68
N MET A 85 7.68 -3.05 -25.88
CA MET A 85 6.62 -2.34 -25.17
C MET A 85 6.48 -2.83 -23.72
N GLU A 86 6.01 -1.93 -22.82
CA GLU A 86 5.62 -2.29 -21.47
C GLU A 86 4.53 -3.36 -21.45
N ASN A 87 4.51 -4.22 -20.43
CA ASN A 87 3.52 -5.29 -20.28
C ASN A 87 3.40 -6.21 -21.52
N SER A 88 4.50 -6.42 -22.24
CA SER A 88 4.55 -7.29 -23.43
C SER A 88 5.35 -8.57 -23.16
N LEU A 89 5.09 -9.62 -23.94
CA LEU A 89 5.83 -10.88 -23.82
C LEU A 89 7.34 -10.70 -24.03
N PRO A 90 7.83 -9.89 -24.99
CA PRO A 90 9.28 -9.60 -25.10
C PRO A 90 9.87 -8.93 -23.85
N ALA A 91 9.14 -7.99 -23.22
CA ALA A 91 9.62 -7.33 -22.00
C ALA A 91 9.74 -8.31 -20.84
N PHE A 92 8.78 -9.22 -20.68
CA PHE A 92 8.82 -10.25 -19.63
C PHE A 92 9.92 -11.29 -19.90
N ARG A 93 10.13 -11.68 -21.14
CA ARG A 93 11.22 -12.58 -21.53
C ARG A 93 12.56 -12.01 -21.16
N ARG A 94 12.82 -10.76 -21.53
CA ARG A 94 14.08 -10.06 -21.21
C ARG A 94 14.31 -9.98 -19.69
N ALA A 95 13.28 -9.66 -18.91
CA ALA A 95 13.39 -9.62 -17.46
C ALA A 95 13.71 -10.99 -16.87
N ALA A 96 13.01 -12.05 -17.31
CA ALA A 96 13.23 -13.41 -16.84
C ALA A 96 14.63 -13.95 -17.23
N GLU A 97 15.12 -13.67 -18.43
CA GLU A 97 16.45 -14.07 -18.89
C GLU A 97 17.58 -13.41 -18.09
N LYS A 98 17.36 -12.17 -17.63
CA LYS A 98 18.32 -11.45 -16.77
C LYS A 98 18.16 -11.75 -15.28
N GLY A 99 17.18 -12.58 -14.90
CA GLY A 99 16.93 -12.97 -13.51
C GLY A 99 16.27 -11.89 -12.66
N TYR A 100 15.74 -10.83 -13.26
CA TYR A 100 14.94 -9.83 -12.54
C TYR A 100 13.57 -10.41 -12.20
N GLY A 101 13.02 -10.06 -11.02
CA GLY A 101 11.62 -10.22 -10.76
C GLY A 101 10.79 -9.38 -11.74
N ILE A 102 9.55 -9.73 -11.93
CA ILE A 102 8.66 -9.03 -12.85
C ILE A 102 7.49 -8.44 -12.05
N GLU A 103 7.28 -7.15 -12.19
CA GLU A 103 6.02 -6.52 -11.84
C GLU A 103 5.16 -6.40 -13.11
N LEU A 104 3.86 -6.65 -12.99
CA LEU A 104 2.92 -6.63 -14.11
C LEU A 104 1.50 -6.25 -13.66
N ASP A 105 0.74 -5.63 -14.57
CA ASP A 105 -0.57 -5.07 -14.31
C ASP A 105 -1.69 -5.98 -14.84
N VAL A 106 -2.59 -6.44 -13.97
CA VAL A 106 -3.65 -7.39 -14.32
C VAL A 106 -5.02 -6.72 -14.36
N HIS A 107 -5.74 -6.92 -15.48
CA HIS A 107 -7.14 -6.53 -15.65
C HIS A 107 -8.04 -7.74 -15.91
N LEU A 108 -9.32 -7.58 -15.58
CA LEU A 108 -10.39 -8.51 -15.94
C LEU A 108 -11.18 -7.96 -17.11
N THR A 109 -11.33 -8.75 -18.17
CA THR A 109 -12.16 -8.41 -19.34
C THR A 109 -13.66 -8.61 -19.07
N MET A 110 -14.50 -8.10 -19.95
CA MET A 110 -15.96 -8.26 -19.84
C MET A 110 -16.40 -9.73 -19.81
N ASP A 111 -15.72 -10.59 -20.53
CA ASP A 111 -15.97 -12.03 -20.63
C ASP A 111 -15.14 -12.91 -19.67
N GLY A 112 -14.52 -12.27 -18.64
CA GLY A 112 -13.92 -12.96 -17.51
C GLY A 112 -12.49 -13.46 -17.73
N HIS A 113 -11.77 -13.00 -18.76
CA HIS A 113 -10.37 -13.32 -18.98
C HIS A 113 -9.44 -12.35 -18.28
N LEU A 114 -8.26 -12.84 -17.85
CA LEU A 114 -7.21 -12.01 -17.27
C LEU A 114 -6.22 -11.59 -18.37
N ILE A 115 -6.03 -10.29 -18.52
CA ILE A 115 -5.06 -9.71 -19.46
C ILE A 115 -4.05 -8.84 -18.69
N VAL A 116 -2.92 -8.56 -19.35
CA VAL A 116 -1.83 -7.76 -18.76
C VAL A 116 -1.70 -6.44 -19.50
N HIS A 117 -2.06 -5.34 -18.82
CA HIS A 117 -2.05 -3.99 -19.37
C HIS A 117 -2.14 -2.97 -18.23
N HIS A 118 -1.48 -1.80 -18.33
CA HIS A 118 -1.49 -0.84 -17.23
C HIS A 118 -2.76 0.00 -17.14
N ASP A 119 -3.17 0.62 -18.24
CA ASP A 119 -4.26 1.60 -18.24
C ASP A 119 -5.64 0.92 -18.29
N HIS A 120 -6.66 1.59 -17.76
CA HIS A 120 -8.04 1.11 -17.87
C HIS A 120 -8.58 1.19 -19.31
N SER A 121 -7.96 2.00 -20.18
CA SER A 121 -8.31 2.14 -21.59
C SER A 121 -7.12 1.83 -22.50
N LEU A 122 -7.43 1.51 -23.77
CA LEU A 122 -6.43 1.22 -24.77
C LEU A 122 -5.86 2.49 -25.46
N LEU A 123 -6.18 3.69 -24.94
CA LEU A 123 -5.86 4.95 -25.63
C LEU A 123 -4.35 5.16 -25.79
N ARG A 124 -3.58 5.06 -24.72
CA ARG A 124 -2.15 5.40 -24.70
C ARG A 124 -1.31 4.47 -25.57
N LEU A 125 -1.49 3.16 -25.42
CA LEU A 125 -0.66 2.17 -26.13
C LEU A 125 -1.25 1.69 -27.45
N CYS A 126 -2.57 1.75 -27.63
CA CYS A 126 -3.21 1.22 -28.85
C CYS A 126 -3.93 2.32 -29.66
N GLY A 127 -3.90 3.59 -29.24
CA GLY A 127 -4.53 4.71 -29.95
C GLY A 127 -6.05 4.66 -30.01
N ARG A 128 -6.72 3.90 -29.12
CA ARG A 128 -8.16 3.69 -29.12
C ARG A 128 -8.77 3.94 -27.75
N ASP A 129 -9.70 4.88 -27.65
CA ASP A 129 -10.43 5.13 -26.41
C ASP A 129 -11.51 4.07 -26.16
N ARG A 130 -11.08 2.93 -25.67
CA ARG A 130 -11.93 1.79 -25.32
C ARG A 130 -11.57 1.28 -23.93
N GLN A 131 -12.58 1.11 -23.09
CA GLN A 131 -12.41 0.61 -21.71
C GLN A 131 -12.28 -0.91 -21.70
N ILE A 132 -11.20 -1.44 -21.14
CA ILE A 132 -10.91 -2.88 -21.06
C ILE A 132 -12.07 -3.66 -20.42
N SER A 133 -12.64 -3.15 -19.34
CA SER A 133 -13.75 -3.80 -18.62
C SER A 133 -15.06 -3.92 -19.42
N ARG A 134 -15.14 -3.29 -20.61
CA ARG A 134 -16.29 -3.34 -21.53
C ARG A 134 -15.97 -4.09 -22.82
N MET A 135 -14.86 -4.81 -22.85
CA MET A 135 -14.41 -5.54 -24.05
C MET A 135 -14.19 -7.01 -23.74
N THR A 136 -14.47 -7.85 -24.74
CA THR A 136 -14.09 -9.27 -24.69
C THR A 136 -12.61 -9.44 -25.01
N LEU A 137 -12.03 -10.58 -24.61
CA LEU A 137 -10.66 -10.93 -24.95
C LEU A 137 -10.40 -10.86 -26.47
N ALA A 138 -11.30 -11.42 -27.28
CA ALA A 138 -11.17 -11.40 -28.74
C ALA A 138 -11.08 -9.97 -29.30
N GLN A 139 -11.88 -9.04 -28.76
CA GLN A 139 -11.81 -7.63 -29.14
C GLN A 139 -10.48 -7.00 -28.74
N ILE A 140 -9.97 -7.27 -27.52
CA ILE A 140 -8.72 -6.72 -27.02
C ILE A 140 -7.54 -7.22 -27.84
N GLN A 141 -7.49 -8.51 -28.16
CA GLN A 141 -6.41 -9.12 -28.94
C GLN A 141 -6.36 -8.69 -30.41
N SER A 142 -7.36 -7.98 -30.91
CA SER A 142 -7.32 -7.36 -32.26
C SER A 142 -6.43 -6.11 -32.31
N TYR A 143 -6.03 -5.56 -31.14
CA TYR A 143 -5.16 -4.37 -31.04
C TYR A 143 -3.71 -4.76 -30.89
N ARG A 144 -2.82 -3.79 -31.19
CA ARG A 144 -1.37 -3.92 -31.06
C ARG A 144 -0.83 -2.90 -30.09
N LEU A 145 0.25 -3.25 -29.39
CA LEU A 145 0.96 -2.37 -28.45
C LEU A 145 1.90 -1.43 -29.24
N GLY A 146 1.61 -0.15 -29.19
CA GLY A 146 2.38 0.86 -29.93
C GLY A 146 2.42 0.57 -31.43
N ASN A 147 3.59 0.76 -32.03
CA ASN A 147 3.86 0.48 -33.44
C ASN A 147 4.53 -0.89 -33.62
N THR A 148 4.14 -1.89 -32.86
CA THR A 148 4.67 -3.26 -32.93
C THR A 148 3.61 -4.27 -33.35
N ASP A 149 4.02 -5.51 -33.65
CA ASP A 149 3.09 -6.61 -33.91
C ASP A 149 2.62 -7.31 -32.62
N GLU A 150 3.12 -6.86 -31.46
CA GLU A 150 2.78 -7.43 -30.15
C GLU A 150 1.32 -7.15 -29.79
N LYS A 151 0.63 -8.19 -29.34
CA LYS A 151 -0.71 -8.10 -28.78
C LYS A 151 -0.64 -7.81 -27.29
N ILE A 152 -1.76 -7.35 -26.71
CA ILE A 152 -1.94 -7.34 -25.28
C ILE A 152 -2.00 -8.80 -24.80
N PRO A 153 -1.05 -9.26 -23.95
CA PRO A 153 -1.00 -10.65 -23.57
C PRO A 153 -2.07 -10.99 -22.52
N THR A 154 -2.51 -12.24 -22.52
CA THR A 154 -3.23 -12.82 -21.40
C THR A 154 -2.27 -13.12 -20.24
N LEU A 155 -2.80 -13.19 -19.03
CA LEU A 155 -2.01 -13.65 -17.90
C LEU A 155 -1.47 -15.08 -18.14
N ASP A 156 -2.24 -15.94 -18.81
CA ASP A 156 -1.83 -17.31 -19.13
C ASP A 156 -0.60 -17.37 -20.03
N GLU A 157 -0.52 -16.51 -21.04
CA GLU A 157 0.65 -16.41 -21.93
C GLU A 157 1.88 -15.95 -21.14
N VAL A 158 1.71 -14.98 -20.23
CA VAL A 158 2.82 -14.51 -19.36
C VAL A 158 3.28 -15.61 -18.40
N LEU A 159 2.35 -16.30 -17.74
CA LEU A 159 2.70 -17.38 -16.81
C LEU A 159 3.42 -18.54 -17.50
N SER A 160 2.98 -18.90 -18.73
CA SER A 160 3.63 -19.93 -19.55
C SER A 160 5.03 -19.49 -19.99
N LEU A 161 5.20 -18.21 -20.35
CA LEU A 161 6.50 -17.67 -20.75
C LEU A 161 7.45 -17.61 -19.58
N VAL A 162 7.03 -17.14 -18.41
CA VAL A 162 7.91 -17.01 -17.23
C VAL A 162 8.25 -18.35 -16.61
N ASP A 163 7.29 -19.27 -16.56
CA ASP A 163 7.44 -20.67 -16.11
C ASP A 163 8.18 -20.81 -14.76
N GLY A 164 7.88 -19.95 -13.81
CA GLY A 164 8.46 -19.98 -12.46
C GLY A 164 9.91 -19.53 -12.35
N ARG A 165 10.57 -19.09 -13.42
CA ARG A 165 11.99 -18.70 -13.44
C ARG A 165 12.33 -17.54 -12.52
N VAL A 166 11.40 -16.61 -12.36
CA VAL A 166 11.53 -15.42 -11.50
C VAL A 166 10.22 -15.15 -10.76
N PRO A 167 10.26 -14.48 -9.60
CA PRO A 167 9.05 -14.14 -8.87
C PRO A 167 8.27 -13.02 -9.58
N LEU A 168 6.94 -13.07 -9.41
CA LEU A 168 6.00 -12.11 -9.98
C LEU A 168 5.36 -11.25 -8.89
N ILE A 169 5.24 -9.95 -9.16
CA ILE A 169 4.35 -9.02 -8.45
C ILE A 169 3.18 -8.71 -9.40
N LEU A 170 1.96 -9.09 -9.03
CA LEU A 170 0.76 -8.81 -9.80
C LEU A 170 0.05 -7.59 -9.21
N GLU A 171 0.10 -6.46 -9.91
CA GLU A 171 -0.75 -5.31 -9.55
C GLU A 171 -2.18 -5.56 -10.04
N LEU A 172 -3.14 -5.56 -9.14
CA LEU A 172 -4.55 -5.73 -9.48
C LEU A 172 -5.18 -4.38 -9.77
N LYS A 173 -5.51 -4.14 -11.05
CA LYS A 173 -6.10 -2.89 -11.55
C LYS A 173 -7.61 -2.89 -11.36
N SER A 174 -8.09 -2.44 -10.20
CA SER A 174 -9.52 -2.31 -9.92
C SER A 174 -10.17 -1.29 -10.86
N THR A 175 -11.16 -1.70 -11.62
CA THR A 175 -11.97 -0.79 -12.45
C THR A 175 -13.10 -0.15 -11.66
N ARG A 176 -13.55 -0.82 -10.61
CA ARG A 176 -14.60 -0.36 -9.70
C ARG A 176 -14.18 -0.65 -8.27
N PHE A 177 -14.08 0.40 -7.46
CA PHE A 177 -13.73 0.26 -6.05
C PHE A 177 -14.60 -0.78 -5.33
N GLY A 178 -13.96 -1.72 -4.66
CA GLY A 178 -14.64 -2.77 -3.89
C GLY A 178 -15.14 -3.96 -4.68
N ASP A 179 -14.97 -4.00 -6.02
CA ASP A 179 -15.26 -5.17 -6.83
C ASP A 179 -14.14 -6.21 -6.67
N THR A 180 -14.46 -7.38 -6.13
CA THR A 180 -13.48 -8.42 -5.82
C THR A 180 -13.34 -9.49 -6.91
N ALA A 181 -14.10 -9.40 -8.01
CA ALA A 181 -14.08 -10.40 -9.09
C ALA A 181 -12.67 -10.58 -9.69
N LEU A 182 -11.92 -9.47 -9.85
CA LEU A 182 -10.52 -9.53 -10.30
C LEU A 182 -9.64 -10.32 -9.33
N ALA A 183 -9.74 -10.06 -8.01
CA ALA A 183 -8.93 -10.75 -7.00
C ALA A 183 -9.25 -12.26 -6.97
N GLU A 184 -10.52 -12.60 -7.02
CA GLU A 184 -10.98 -13.99 -7.01
C GLU A 184 -10.54 -14.76 -8.27
N THR A 185 -10.71 -14.15 -9.46
CA THR A 185 -10.33 -14.78 -10.73
C THR A 185 -8.82 -14.93 -10.83
N THR A 186 -8.05 -13.91 -10.42
CA THR A 186 -6.58 -13.99 -10.38
C THR A 186 -6.13 -15.09 -9.42
N PHE A 187 -6.69 -15.16 -8.23
CA PHE A 187 -6.32 -16.20 -7.26
C PHE A 187 -6.59 -17.60 -7.80
N ARG A 188 -7.79 -17.85 -8.36
CA ARG A 188 -8.14 -19.15 -8.96
C ARG A 188 -7.14 -19.55 -10.04
N ARG A 189 -6.75 -18.61 -10.91
CA ARG A 189 -5.78 -18.89 -11.99
C ARG A 189 -4.39 -19.18 -11.44
N MET A 190 -3.95 -18.41 -10.43
CA MET A 190 -2.62 -18.52 -9.86
C MET A 190 -2.40 -19.77 -9.00
N GLN A 191 -3.46 -20.46 -8.55
CA GLN A 191 -3.34 -21.71 -7.80
C GLN A 191 -2.61 -22.83 -8.59
N ALA A 192 -2.70 -22.83 -9.91
CA ALA A 192 -2.01 -23.77 -10.80
C ALA A 192 -0.58 -23.34 -11.16
N TYR A 193 -0.18 -22.10 -10.83
CA TYR A 193 1.17 -21.62 -11.14
C TYR A 193 2.18 -22.07 -10.09
N ARG A 194 3.28 -22.65 -10.54
CA ARG A 194 4.32 -23.19 -9.64
C ARG A 194 5.40 -22.20 -9.23
N GLY A 195 5.47 -21.03 -9.89
CA GLY A 195 6.42 -19.97 -9.56
C GLY A 195 6.02 -19.20 -8.30
N GLN A 196 6.95 -18.44 -7.77
CA GLN A 196 6.67 -17.52 -6.67
C GLN A 196 5.93 -16.27 -7.16
N TRP A 197 4.95 -15.84 -6.40
CA TRP A 197 4.17 -14.65 -6.74
C TRP A 197 3.58 -13.99 -5.50
N CYS A 198 3.33 -12.70 -5.61
CA CYS A 198 2.58 -11.92 -4.66
C CYS A 198 1.63 -10.97 -5.41
N VAL A 199 0.76 -10.31 -4.67
CA VAL A 199 -0.18 -9.33 -5.24
C VAL A 199 0.02 -7.97 -4.60
N GLU A 200 -0.29 -6.92 -5.35
CA GLU A 200 -0.43 -5.58 -4.81
C GLU A 200 -1.59 -4.83 -5.47
N SER A 201 -2.09 -3.81 -4.83
CA SER A 201 -3.13 -2.93 -5.39
C SER A 201 -3.20 -1.60 -4.65
N PHE A 202 -3.63 -0.56 -5.37
CA PHE A 202 -4.10 0.70 -4.75
C PHE A 202 -5.44 0.52 -4.04
N ASP A 203 -6.26 -0.46 -4.46
CA ASP A 203 -7.54 -0.75 -3.83
C ASP A 203 -7.36 -1.64 -2.58
N PRO A 204 -7.54 -1.09 -1.36
CA PRO A 204 -7.38 -1.85 -0.13
C PRO A 204 -8.41 -2.98 0.03
N VAL A 205 -9.50 -2.95 -0.74
CA VAL A 205 -10.52 -4.01 -0.71
C VAL A 205 -10.03 -5.26 -1.41
N LEU A 206 -9.31 -5.12 -2.54
CA LEU A 206 -8.66 -6.26 -3.21
C LEU A 206 -7.58 -6.90 -2.32
N VAL A 207 -6.74 -6.07 -1.68
CA VAL A 207 -5.73 -6.56 -0.72
C VAL A 207 -6.39 -7.25 0.48
N ARG A 208 -7.50 -6.70 0.99
CA ARG A 208 -8.31 -7.32 2.06
C ARG A 208 -8.91 -8.65 1.63
N TRP A 209 -9.30 -8.80 0.37
CA TRP A 209 -9.82 -10.06 -0.14
C TRP A 209 -8.80 -11.18 0.05
N TYR A 210 -7.54 -10.97 -0.36
CA TYR A 210 -6.45 -11.93 -0.14
C TYR A 210 -6.20 -12.21 1.34
N LYS A 211 -6.25 -11.21 2.20
CA LYS A 211 -6.13 -11.42 3.65
C LYS A 211 -7.15 -12.41 4.18
N ARG A 212 -8.37 -12.41 3.64
CA ARG A 212 -9.48 -13.22 4.14
C ARG A 212 -9.53 -14.61 3.50
N HIS A 213 -9.30 -14.68 2.18
CA HIS A 213 -9.55 -15.89 1.40
C HIS A 213 -8.26 -16.64 1.03
N ALA A 214 -7.13 -15.94 1.00
CA ALA A 214 -5.84 -16.51 0.66
C ALA A 214 -4.71 -15.98 1.58
N PRO A 215 -4.79 -16.21 2.92
CA PRO A 215 -3.86 -15.61 3.88
C PRO A 215 -2.41 -16.07 3.71
N GLY A 216 -2.18 -17.17 2.97
CA GLY A 216 -0.85 -17.67 2.60
C GLY A 216 -0.15 -16.80 1.55
N ILE A 217 -0.89 -16.08 0.72
CA ILE A 217 -0.33 -15.25 -0.34
C ILE A 217 0.17 -13.92 0.24
N ILE A 218 1.37 -13.53 -0.17
CA ILE A 218 1.98 -12.23 0.18
C ILE A 218 1.19 -11.14 -0.56
N ARG A 219 0.83 -10.07 0.16
CA ARG A 219 0.02 -8.98 -0.38
C ARG A 219 0.55 -7.62 0.02
N GLY A 220 0.60 -6.71 -0.92
CA GLY A 220 1.07 -5.34 -0.78
C GLY A 220 -0.03 -4.30 -0.88
N GLN A 221 0.16 -3.19 -0.17
CA GLN A 221 -0.61 -1.98 -0.38
C GLN A 221 0.23 -1.00 -1.19
N LEU A 222 -0.24 -0.64 -2.39
CA LEU A 222 0.33 0.44 -3.18
C LEU A 222 -0.16 1.79 -2.65
N ALA A 223 0.75 2.73 -2.53
CA ALA A 223 0.46 4.10 -2.13
C ALA A 223 1.51 5.09 -2.63
N TYR A 224 1.10 6.34 -2.81
CA TYR A 224 1.96 7.50 -3.03
C TYR A 224 1.22 8.77 -2.58
N ASP A 225 1.93 9.86 -2.37
CA ASP A 225 1.31 11.14 -2.00
C ASP A 225 1.19 12.07 -3.24
N PRO A 226 0.01 12.14 -3.87
CA PRO A 226 -0.19 12.96 -5.07
C PRO A 226 -0.07 14.46 -4.80
N GLY A 227 -0.23 14.89 -3.54
CA GLY A 227 -0.08 16.29 -3.15
C GLY A 227 1.35 16.82 -3.24
N LYS A 228 2.34 15.92 -3.39
CA LYS A 228 3.76 16.26 -3.56
C LYS A 228 4.24 16.15 -5.00
N LEU A 229 3.42 15.60 -5.90
CA LEU A 229 3.71 15.60 -7.33
C LEU A 229 3.24 16.92 -7.96
N LYS A 230 4.02 17.44 -8.91
CA LYS A 230 3.71 18.69 -9.64
C LYS A 230 2.50 18.60 -10.59
N ASP A 231 1.85 17.43 -10.67
CA ASP A 231 0.70 17.21 -11.56
C ASP A 231 -0.61 17.62 -10.87
N GLU A 232 -1.06 18.84 -11.15
CA GLU A 232 -2.30 19.43 -10.62
C GLU A 232 -3.59 18.74 -11.10
N ARG A 233 -3.52 17.87 -12.13
CA ARG A 233 -4.69 17.23 -12.74
C ARG A 233 -5.30 16.10 -11.91
N LYS A 234 -4.60 15.58 -10.90
CA LYS A 234 -5.13 14.57 -10.00
C LYS A 234 -5.98 15.22 -8.92
N LYS A 235 -7.29 15.21 -9.09
CA LYS A 235 -8.25 15.68 -8.09
C LYS A 235 -7.95 15.06 -6.73
N LYS A 236 -7.69 15.89 -5.74
CA LYS A 236 -7.51 15.50 -4.33
C LYS A 236 -8.84 14.96 -3.80
N SER A 237 -9.10 13.66 -3.96
CA SER A 237 -10.26 13.01 -3.36
C SER A 237 -9.91 12.50 -1.96
N LEU A 238 -10.94 12.31 -1.12
CA LEU A 238 -10.78 11.71 0.21
C LEU A 238 -10.08 10.34 0.13
N ILE A 239 -10.40 9.53 -0.88
CA ILE A 239 -9.78 8.21 -1.09
C ILE A 239 -8.28 8.35 -1.35
N HIS A 240 -7.85 9.31 -2.18
CA HIS A 240 -6.43 9.56 -2.40
C HIS A 240 -5.72 9.99 -1.12
N PHE A 241 -6.34 10.86 -0.31
CA PHE A 241 -5.80 11.25 0.98
C PHE A 241 -5.64 10.04 1.91
N LEU A 242 -6.68 9.23 2.05
CA LEU A 242 -6.65 8.04 2.92
C LEU A 242 -5.56 7.04 2.49
N SER A 243 -5.41 6.81 1.18
CA SER A 243 -4.38 5.92 0.62
C SER A 243 -2.98 6.50 0.80
N ALA A 244 -2.76 7.80 0.48
CA ALA A 244 -1.48 8.47 0.65
C ALA A 244 -0.96 8.41 2.09
N HIS A 245 -1.88 8.57 3.04
CA HIS A 245 -1.57 8.50 4.47
C HIS A 245 -1.69 7.09 5.07
N LEU A 246 -1.83 6.06 4.23
CA LEU A 246 -1.92 4.65 4.65
C LEU A 246 -3.06 4.36 5.64
N LEU A 247 -4.05 5.24 5.74
CA LEU A 247 -5.15 5.12 6.69
C LEU A 247 -6.07 3.93 6.37
N CYS A 248 -5.97 3.37 5.16
CA CYS A 248 -6.69 2.17 4.74
C CYS A 248 -5.98 0.85 5.13
N ASN A 249 -4.77 0.90 5.70
CA ASN A 249 -4.04 -0.30 6.07
C ASN A 249 -4.77 -1.17 7.09
N PHE A 250 -5.63 -0.59 7.94
CA PHE A 250 -6.45 -1.37 8.88
C PHE A 250 -7.39 -2.36 8.17
N LEU A 251 -7.83 -2.06 6.96
CA LEU A 251 -8.63 -2.95 6.13
C LEU A 251 -7.78 -4.05 5.51
N SER A 252 -6.75 -3.64 4.78
CA SER A 252 -5.90 -4.51 3.97
C SER A 252 -4.91 -5.31 4.82
N ARG A 253 -4.36 -4.74 5.90
CA ARG A 253 -3.26 -5.32 6.70
C ARG A 253 -2.21 -5.93 5.78
N PRO A 254 -1.55 -5.11 4.96
CA PRO A 254 -0.62 -5.60 3.95
C PRO A 254 0.62 -6.23 4.59
N ASP A 255 1.20 -7.23 3.94
CA ASP A 255 2.46 -7.86 4.37
C ASP A 255 3.66 -7.00 3.96
N PHE A 256 3.53 -6.23 2.87
CA PHE A 256 4.49 -5.20 2.46
C PHE A 256 3.76 -3.92 2.01
N VAL A 257 4.47 -2.82 2.01
CA VAL A 257 3.97 -1.54 1.50
C VAL A 257 4.85 -1.11 0.34
N ALA A 258 4.25 -1.00 -0.85
CA ALA A 258 4.88 -0.42 -2.02
C ALA A 258 4.57 1.08 -2.05
N TYR A 259 5.59 1.92 -1.80
CA TYR A 259 5.39 3.37 -1.70
C TYR A 259 6.21 4.13 -2.74
N GLY A 260 5.58 5.11 -3.40
CA GLY A 260 6.27 6.00 -4.34
C GLY A 260 7.41 6.75 -3.65
N HIS A 261 8.66 6.37 -3.96
CA HIS A 261 9.84 6.86 -3.25
C HIS A 261 10.01 8.39 -3.32
N GLU A 262 9.58 9.04 -4.41
CA GLU A 262 9.62 10.49 -4.57
C GLU A 262 8.74 11.23 -3.54
N THR A 263 7.79 10.52 -2.93
CA THR A 263 6.80 11.06 -2.00
C THR A 263 6.88 10.49 -0.58
N ASP A 264 7.91 9.71 -0.26
CA ASP A 264 8.09 8.97 0.99
C ASP A 264 8.36 9.84 2.24
N LYS A 265 8.50 11.17 2.06
CA LYS A 265 8.57 12.15 3.15
C LYS A 265 7.23 12.35 3.86
N ASN A 266 6.16 11.65 3.47
CA ASN A 266 4.85 11.64 4.12
C ASN A 266 4.98 11.17 5.58
N LEU A 267 4.34 11.91 6.51
CA LEU A 267 4.45 11.62 7.95
C LEU A 267 3.95 10.22 8.31
N SER A 268 2.80 9.81 7.76
CA SER A 268 2.22 8.50 8.07
C SER A 268 3.10 7.35 7.59
N PHE A 269 3.71 7.50 6.40
CA PHE A 269 4.68 6.52 5.91
C PHE A 269 5.90 6.42 6.83
N ARG A 270 6.47 7.56 7.26
CA ARG A 270 7.62 7.58 8.17
C ARG A 270 7.31 6.96 9.54
N VAL A 271 6.14 7.29 10.12
CA VAL A 271 5.69 6.71 11.39
C VAL A 271 5.49 5.20 11.23
N MET A 272 4.78 4.77 10.18
CA MET A 272 4.54 3.36 9.89
C MET A 272 5.86 2.59 9.73
N ARG A 273 6.79 3.11 8.92
CA ARG A 273 8.12 2.52 8.68
C ARG A 273 8.93 2.37 9.96
N SER A 274 8.96 3.41 10.81
CA SER A 274 9.77 3.44 12.04
C SER A 274 9.23 2.51 13.13
N LEU A 275 7.90 2.51 13.34
CA LEU A 275 7.28 1.75 14.42
C LEU A 275 7.03 0.29 14.07
N PHE A 276 6.52 0.00 12.87
CA PHE A 276 6.10 -1.34 12.51
C PHE A 276 7.15 -2.11 11.71
N ARG A 277 8.08 -1.43 11.05
CA ARG A 277 9.18 -2.02 10.25
C ARG A 277 8.69 -3.13 9.29
N PRO A 278 7.66 -2.88 8.47
CA PRO A 278 7.19 -3.84 7.49
C PRO A 278 8.22 -4.06 6.39
N CYS A 279 7.97 -5.04 5.51
CA CYS A 279 8.67 -5.11 4.23
C CYS A 279 8.25 -3.92 3.36
N LEU A 280 9.20 -3.29 2.69
CA LEU A 280 9.00 -2.08 1.87
C LEU A 280 9.47 -2.30 0.44
N ALA A 281 8.66 -1.90 -0.53
CA ALA A 281 9.03 -1.81 -1.94
C ALA A 281 9.06 -0.34 -2.40
N ALA A 282 10.14 0.08 -3.06
CA ALA A 282 10.20 1.39 -3.71
C ALA A 282 9.73 1.29 -5.16
N TRP A 283 8.89 2.23 -5.60
CA TRP A 283 8.44 2.37 -7.00
C TRP A 283 8.26 3.84 -7.38
N THR A 284 8.41 4.28 -8.60
CA THR A 284 9.14 3.58 -9.63
C THR A 284 10.53 4.18 -9.69
N VAL A 285 11.54 3.35 -9.55
CA VAL A 285 12.96 3.80 -9.55
C VAL A 285 13.45 3.93 -10.98
N ARG A 286 13.90 5.13 -11.37
CA ARG A 286 14.22 5.48 -12.77
C ARG A 286 15.70 5.83 -13.02
N SER A 287 16.52 5.73 -11.99
CA SER A 287 17.96 5.99 -12.14
C SER A 287 18.80 5.02 -11.32
N LEU A 288 20.00 4.73 -11.78
CA LEU A 288 20.97 3.91 -11.04
C LEU A 288 21.41 4.59 -9.74
N GLU A 289 21.40 5.94 -9.70
CA GLU A 289 21.73 6.70 -8.50
C GLU A 289 20.68 6.47 -7.40
N ASP A 290 19.39 6.70 -7.72
CA ASP A 290 18.30 6.44 -6.80
C ASP A 290 18.27 4.99 -6.36
N PHE A 291 18.48 4.05 -7.29
CA PHE A 291 18.53 2.63 -6.99
C PHE A 291 19.55 2.31 -5.90
N LYS A 292 20.78 2.80 -6.01
CA LYS A 292 21.84 2.60 -5.01
C LYS A 292 21.49 3.20 -3.65
N ILE A 293 20.89 4.41 -3.64
CA ILE A 293 20.46 5.06 -2.40
C ILE A 293 19.34 4.27 -1.73
N LEU A 294 18.36 3.83 -2.50
CA LEU A 294 17.16 3.16 -1.99
C LEU A 294 17.42 1.72 -1.53
N GLN A 295 18.49 1.05 -1.97
CA GLN A 295 18.88 -0.29 -1.50
C GLN A 295 19.05 -0.38 0.02
N SER A 296 19.50 0.70 0.66
CA SER A 296 19.64 0.75 2.12
C SER A 296 18.33 1.05 2.86
N GLN A 297 17.29 1.46 2.13
CA GLN A 297 16.06 1.99 2.69
C GLN A 297 14.84 1.11 2.44
N TYR A 298 14.86 0.33 1.36
CA TYR A 298 13.76 -0.52 0.92
C TYR A 298 14.26 -1.95 0.74
N ASP A 299 13.36 -2.90 0.86
CA ASP A 299 13.67 -4.32 0.78
C ASP A 299 13.79 -4.82 -0.65
N TRP A 300 12.99 -4.24 -1.54
CA TRP A 300 13.12 -4.40 -2.98
C TRP A 300 12.74 -3.13 -3.73
N GLN A 301 13.16 -3.04 -4.99
CA GLN A 301 12.92 -1.90 -5.87
C GLN A 301 12.25 -2.36 -7.16
N ILE A 302 11.21 -1.63 -7.55
CA ILE A 302 10.54 -1.78 -8.83
C ILE A 302 11.11 -0.68 -9.73
N PHE A 303 11.90 -1.07 -10.74
CA PHE A 303 12.70 -0.18 -11.58
C PHE A 303 12.25 -0.15 -13.04
N GLU A 304 12.51 0.95 -13.74
CA GLU A 304 12.30 1.10 -15.17
C GLU A 304 13.31 2.07 -15.79
N ALA A 305 13.46 2.04 -17.12
CA ALA A 305 14.28 2.94 -17.93
C ALA A 305 15.81 2.83 -17.72
N PHE A 306 16.28 1.91 -16.94
CA PHE A 306 17.69 1.55 -16.78
C PHE A 306 17.81 0.09 -16.38
N GLU A 307 19.05 -0.44 -16.34
CA GLU A 307 19.34 -1.77 -15.77
C GLU A 307 20.24 -1.59 -14.54
N PRO A 308 19.80 -2.10 -13.34
CA PRO A 308 20.58 -1.99 -12.10
C PRO A 308 21.79 -2.92 -12.03
#